data_7974af0b205a029156295e5cf6d50691
#
_entry.id   7974af0b205a029156295e5cf6d50691
#
_cell.length_a   1.000
_cell.length_b   1.000
_cell.length_c   1.000
_cell.angle_alpha   90.00
_cell.angle_beta   90.00
_cell.angle_gamma   90.00
#
_symmetry.space_group_name_H-M   'P 1'
#
loop_
_entity.id
_entity.type
_entity.pdbx_description
1 polymer ?
#
loop_
_entity_poly.entity_id
_entity_poly.type
_entity_poly.pdbx_seq_one_letter_code
_entity_poly.pdbx_strand_id
1 'polypeptide(L)'
;MSAPADWLVLFRHGHSEWNLTDRFTGWTDIPLTEVGLAEAAAAGRWLAQAGYAFDEVHGSVLQRTRQTVEALLAAMGTPEVSLYTTWRLNERHYGALQGMNKQEIFRTWGEEASRRWWRGYFEPPPPLDHDDPRHPRFDPLYAALDPKDLPASESLRDCQRRTLPYWHEVLVPRLRAGRRLLVVSHGNTLRGLVMHLDGLSPEAMERVEI
;
A
#
# COMPACT_ATOMS: atom_id res chain seq x y z
N MET A 1 -22.73 23.54 -2.00
CA MET A 1 -22.03 22.72 -3.00
C MET A 1 -22.51 21.30 -2.80
N SER A 2 -22.91 20.58 -3.87
CA SER A 2 -23.27 19.17 -3.76
C SER A 2 -22.03 18.38 -3.33
N ALA A 3 -22.21 17.39 -2.44
CA ALA A 3 -21.11 16.47 -2.07
C ALA A 3 -20.53 15.84 -3.33
N PRO A 4 -19.21 15.60 -3.38
CA PRO A 4 -18.60 14.91 -4.52
C PRO A 4 -19.26 13.53 -4.71
N ALA A 5 -19.48 13.16 -5.97
CA ALA A 5 -20.07 11.87 -6.33
C ALA A 5 -19.05 10.73 -6.34
N ASP A 6 -17.91 10.92 -5.69
CA ASP A 6 -16.80 9.97 -5.72
C ASP A 6 -17.05 8.84 -4.71
N TRP A 7 -17.23 7.66 -5.25
CA TRP A 7 -17.49 6.43 -4.50
C TRP A 7 -16.23 5.72 -4.03
N LEU A 8 -15.07 6.09 -4.60
CA LEU A 8 -13.78 5.48 -4.29
C LEU A 8 -12.70 6.55 -4.19
N VAL A 9 -12.02 6.57 -3.04
CA VAL A 9 -10.78 7.33 -2.84
C VAL A 9 -9.66 6.35 -2.55
N LEU A 10 -8.60 6.43 -3.35
CA LEU A 10 -7.35 5.70 -3.13
C LEU A 10 -6.37 6.62 -2.43
N PHE A 11 -5.85 6.20 -1.29
CA PHE A 11 -5.00 7.02 -0.45
C PHE A 11 -3.72 6.27 -0.06
N ARG A 12 -2.56 6.88 -0.28
CA ARG A 12 -1.30 6.34 0.19
C ARG A 12 -1.08 6.72 1.66
N HIS A 13 -0.56 5.77 2.46
CA HIS A 13 -0.19 6.06 3.85
C HIS A 13 0.76 7.26 3.97
N GLY A 14 0.72 7.96 5.11
CA GLY A 14 1.61 9.07 5.44
C GLY A 14 3.08 8.66 5.53
N HIS A 15 3.96 9.64 5.66
CA HIS A 15 5.41 9.44 5.74
C HIS A 15 5.80 8.52 6.91
N SER A 16 6.56 7.45 6.63
CA SER A 16 7.02 6.45 7.62
C SER A 16 8.50 6.63 7.98
N GLU A 17 8.93 6.03 9.09
CA GLU A 17 10.33 6.08 9.54
C GLU A 17 11.33 5.62 8.47
N TRP A 18 10.96 4.62 7.66
CA TRP A 18 11.82 4.15 6.59
C TRP A 18 11.70 4.97 5.29
N ASN A 19 10.67 5.79 5.15
CA ASN A 19 10.70 6.86 4.14
C ASN A 19 11.73 7.93 4.53
N LEU A 20 11.81 8.30 5.82
CA LEU A 20 12.79 9.27 6.33
C LEU A 20 14.24 8.82 6.08
N THR A 21 14.52 7.52 6.23
CA THR A 21 15.87 6.95 6.06
C THR A 21 16.12 6.36 4.67
N ASP A 22 15.20 6.60 3.71
CA ASP A 22 15.25 6.14 2.32
C ASP A 22 15.51 4.63 2.16
N ARG A 23 14.75 3.80 2.90
CA ARG A 23 14.86 2.34 2.86
C ARG A 23 13.71 1.68 2.11
N PHE A 24 13.99 0.51 1.54
CA PHE A 24 12.97 -0.38 1.03
C PHE A 24 12.17 -0.99 2.19
N THR A 25 10.87 -0.69 2.28
CA THR A 25 10.04 -1.10 3.44
C THR A 25 9.36 -2.45 3.22
N GLY A 26 8.63 -2.59 2.13
CA GLY A 26 7.87 -3.81 1.82
C GLY A 26 6.89 -4.19 2.93
N TRP A 27 6.94 -5.45 3.38
CA TRP A 27 6.08 -6.00 4.43
C TRP A 27 6.61 -5.77 5.85
N THR A 28 7.78 -5.17 6.01
CA THR A 28 8.27 -4.79 7.35
C THR A 28 7.30 -3.79 7.98
N ASP A 29 6.90 -4.07 9.22
CA ASP A 29 5.87 -3.29 9.93
C ASP A 29 6.47 -2.08 10.64
N ILE A 30 6.64 -0.98 9.88
CA ILE A 30 7.26 0.28 10.31
C ILE A 30 6.19 1.33 10.56
N PRO A 31 6.27 2.10 11.67
CA PRO A 31 5.30 3.15 11.99
C PRO A 31 5.44 4.40 11.11
N LEU A 32 4.43 5.27 11.19
CA LEU A 32 4.52 6.63 10.67
C LEU A 32 5.46 7.47 11.54
N THR A 33 6.04 8.50 10.91
CA THR A 33 6.67 9.61 11.63
C THR A 33 5.58 10.59 12.12
N GLU A 34 5.96 11.53 13.01
CA GLU A 34 5.09 12.64 13.40
C GLU A 34 4.61 13.46 12.17
N VAL A 35 5.50 13.63 11.19
CA VAL A 35 5.15 14.28 9.91
C VAL A 35 4.06 13.48 9.19
N GLY A 36 4.21 12.16 9.08
CA GLY A 36 3.20 11.30 8.44
C GLY A 36 1.85 11.30 9.13
N LEU A 37 1.83 11.38 10.47
CA LEU A 37 0.59 11.56 11.24
C LEU A 37 -0.05 12.92 10.94
N ALA A 38 0.75 13.98 10.87
CA ALA A 38 0.28 15.32 10.55
C ALA A 38 -0.25 15.42 9.10
N GLU A 39 0.41 14.76 8.14
CA GLU A 39 -0.04 14.64 6.74
C GLU A 39 -1.41 13.96 6.67
N ALA A 40 -1.58 12.83 7.35
CA ALA A 40 -2.85 12.10 7.39
C ALA A 40 -3.99 12.95 8.00
N ALA A 41 -3.71 13.64 9.10
CA ALA A 41 -4.68 14.54 9.73
C ALA A 41 -5.02 15.74 8.84
N ALA A 42 -4.04 16.32 8.13
CA ALA A 42 -4.28 17.41 7.19
C ALA A 42 -5.16 16.97 6.02
N ALA A 43 -4.89 15.79 5.47
CA ALA A 43 -5.72 15.19 4.42
C ALA A 43 -7.16 14.94 4.91
N GLY A 44 -7.34 14.44 6.15
CA GLY A 44 -8.66 14.25 6.75
C GLY A 44 -9.45 15.55 6.84
N ARG A 45 -8.83 16.64 7.32
CA ARG A 45 -9.47 17.95 7.35
C ARG A 45 -9.87 18.44 5.95
N TRP A 46 -8.99 18.27 4.97
CA TRP A 46 -9.27 18.65 3.59
C TRP A 46 -10.45 17.85 3.01
N LEU A 47 -10.47 16.53 3.19
CA LEU A 47 -11.57 15.66 2.75
C LEU A 47 -12.91 16.08 3.38
N ALA A 48 -12.92 16.36 4.69
CA ALA A 48 -14.12 16.84 5.38
C ALA A 48 -14.61 18.19 4.83
N GLN A 49 -13.71 19.14 4.62
CA GLN A 49 -14.04 20.47 4.06
C GLN A 49 -14.53 20.35 2.60
N ALA A 50 -14.01 19.41 1.84
CA ALA A 50 -14.45 19.12 0.47
C ALA A 50 -15.78 18.33 0.41
N GLY A 51 -16.35 17.94 1.56
CA GLY A 51 -17.64 17.25 1.65
C GLY A 51 -17.56 15.75 1.42
N TYR A 52 -16.36 15.15 1.46
CA TYR A 52 -16.22 13.70 1.40
C TYR A 52 -16.77 13.04 2.67
N ALA A 53 -17.40 11.89 2.48
CA ALA A 53 -17.82 11.01 3.56
C ALA A 53 -17.65 9.55 3.10
N PHE A 54 -17.23 8.69 4.00
CA PHE A 54 -16.98 7.28 3.72
C PHE A 54 -17.90 6.40 4.55
N ASP A 55 -18.39 5.33 3.96
CA ASP A 55 -19.19 4.31 4.64
C ASP A 55 -18.29 3.19 5.19
N GLU A 56 -17.16 2.94 4.53
CA GLU A 56 -16.18 1.91 4.91
C GLU A 56 -14.76 2.37 4.52
N VAL A 57 -13.78 1.95 5.32
CA VAL A 57 -12.35 2.09 5.01
C VAL A 57 -11.74 0.71 4.87
N HIS A 58 -10.92 0.53 3.84
CA HIS A 58 -10.16 -0.70 3.59
C HIS A 58 -8.66 -0.39 3.61
N GLY A 59 -7.87 -1.21 4.30
CA GLY A 59 -6.45 -0.96 4.42
C GLY A 59 -5.61 -2.23 4.49
N SER A 60 -4.29 -2.06 4.43
CA SER A 60 -3.36 -3.14 4.72
C SER A 60 -3.34 -3.49 6.21
N VAL A 61 -2.75 -4.64 6.55
CA VAL A 61 -2.55 -5.03 7.96
C VAL A 61 -1.42 -4.26 8.64
N LEU A 62 -0.59 -3.53 7.87
CA LEU A 62 0.60 -2.85 8.36
C LEU A 62 0.25 -1.58 9.16
N GLN A 63 0.95 -1.36 10.27
CA GLN A 63 0.64 -0.31 11.24
C GLN A 63 0.60 1.10 10.62
N ARG A 64 1.50 1.43 9.68
CA ARG A 64 1.50 2.75 9.01
C ARG A 64 0.20 3.06 8.29
N THR A 65 -0.47 2.03 7.75
CA THR A 65 -1.80 2.18 7.14
C THR A 65 -2.85 2.44 8.20
N ARG A 66 -2.86 1.67 9.29
CA ARG A 66 -3.81 1.84 10.40
C ARG A 66 -3.66 3.21 11.05
N GLN A 67 -2.43 3.63 11.35
CA GLN A 67 -2.13 4.96 11.90
C GLN A 67 -2.59 6.08 10.97
N THR A 68 -2.42 5.90 9.64
CA THR A 68 -2.93 6.86 8.65
C THR A 68 -4.45 6.98 8.73
N VAL A 69 -5.16 5.84 8.76
CA VAL A 69 -6.63 5.81 8.85
C VAL A 69 -7.12 6.46 10.13
N GLU A 70 -6.52 6.10 11.27
CA GLU A 70 -6.90 6.66 12.58
C GLU A 70 -6.75 8.19 12.62
N ALA A 71 -5.60 8.71 12.17
CA ALA A 71 -5.35 10.14 12.14
C ALA A 71 -6.28 10.88 11.14
N LEU A 72 -6.52 10.27 9.98
CA LEU A 72 -7.39 10.83 8.94
C LEU A 72 -8.85 10.88 9.41
N LEU A 73 -9.41 9.77 9.90
CA LEU A 73 -10.81 9.72 10.35
C LEU A 73 -11.06 10.57 11.58
N ALA A 74 -10.12 10.61 12.53
CA ALA A 74 -10.22 11.53 13.67
C ALA A 74 -10.29 12.99 13.22
N ALA A 75 -9.46 13.38 12.24
CA ALA A 75 -9.45 14.74 11.70
C ALA A 75 -10.67 15.05 10.81
N MET A 76 -11.33 14.04 10.25
CA MET A 76 -12.63 14.17 9.57
C MET A 76 -13.79 14.31 10.56
N GLY A 77 -13.62 13.95 11.83
CA GLY A 77 -14.70 13.88 12.82
C GLY A 77 -15.58 12.63 12.69
N THR A 78 -15.07 11.56 12.07
CA THR A 78 -15.77 10.29 11.82
C THR A 78 -14.97 9.08 12.29
N PRO A 79 -14.47 9.05 13.54
CA PRO A 79 -13.59 7.97 14.02
C PRO A 79 -14.29 6.60 14.10
N GLU A 80 -15.62 6.58 14.04
CA GLU A 80 -16.46 5.36 14.11
C GLU A 80 -16.55 4.58 12.80
N VAL A 81 -16.06 5.14 11.68
CA VAL A 81 -16.09 4.44 10.39
C VAL A 81 -15.22 3.18 10.45
N SER A 82 -15.80 2.05 10.10
CA SER A 82 -15.14 0.75 10.23
C SER A 82 -13.96 0.61 9.27
N LEU A 83 -12.82 0.17 9.83
CA LEU A 83 -11.63 -0.22 9.06
C LEU A 83 -11.59 -1.75 8.87
N TYR A 84 -11.58 -2.19 7.62
CA TYR A 84 -11.37 -3.57 7.21
C TYR A 84 -9.93 -3.75 6.73
N THR A 85 -9.18 -4.63 7.38
CA THR A 85 -7.77 -4.86 7.03
C THR A 85 -7.57 -6.18 6.29
N THR A 86 -6.64 -6.16 5.31
CA THR A 86 -6.23 -7.36 4.58
C THR A 86 -4.78 -7.29 4.16
N TRP A 87 -4.07 -8.42 4.22
CA TRP A 87 -2.71 -8.54 3.69
C TRP A 87 -2.65 -8.32 2.16
N ARG A 88 -3.77 -8.53 1.46
CA ARG A 88 -3.86 -8.30 0.01
C ARG A 88 -3.66 -6.83 -0.37
N LEU A 89 -3.80 -5.91 0.58
CA LEU A 89 -3.49 -4.50 0.41
C LEU A 89 -2.12 -4.09 0.96
N ASN A 90 -1.28 -5.04 1.41
CA ASN A 90 0.10 -4.74 1.82
C ASN A 90 0.91 -4.16 0.67
N GLU A 91 2.01 -3.46 0.99
CA GLU A 91 3.00 -3.04 0.01
C GLU A 91 3.59 -4.24 -0.74
N ARG A 92 4.13 -4.02 -1.92
CA ARG A 92 4.93 -5.00 -2.63
C ARG A 92 6.07 -5.50 -1.75
N HIS A 93 6.27 -6.80 -1.70
CA HIS A 93 7.35 -7.42 -0.94
C HIS A 93 8.68 -7.25 -1.66
N TYR A 94 9.61 -6.51 -1.05
CA TYR A 94 10.89 -6.21 -1.68
C TYR A 94 11.98 -7.28 -1.48
N GLY A 95 11.63 -8.47 -0.98
CA GLY A 95 12.57 -9.57 -0.80
C GLY A 95 13.77 -9.19 0.06
N ALA A 96 14.95 -9.60 -0.36
CA ALA A 96 16.20 -9.33 0.35
C ALA A 96 16.54 -7.83 0.47
N LEU A 97 15.93 -6.96 -0.35
CA LEU A 97 16.16 -5.52 -0.27
C LEU A 97 15.46 -4.85 0.91
N GLN A 98 14.50 -5.52 1.60
CA GLN A 98 13.82 -4.95 2.76
C GLN A 98 14.82 -4.52 3.85
N GLY A 99 14.72 -3.26 4.29
CA GLY A 99 15.61 -2.63 5.26
C GLY A 99 16.86 -1.99 4.66
N MET A 100 17.20 -2.28 3.42
CA MET A 100 18.38 -1.72 2.76
C MET A 100 18.11 -0.28 2.30
N ASN A 101 19.13 0.59 2.39
CA ASN A 101 19.04 1.95 1.88
C ASN A 101 19.04 1.94 0.34
N LYS A 102 18.14 2.71 -0.27
CA LYS A 102 17.98 2.71 -1.73
C LYS A 102 19.22 3.21 -2.45
N GLN A 103 19.87 4.24 -1.94
CA GLN A 103 21.09 4.78 -2.59
C GLN A 103 22.26 3.78 -2.53
N GLU A 104 22.38 3.00 -1.44
CA GLU A 104 23.39 1.93 -1.35
C GLU A 104 23.13 0.84 -2.38
N ILE A 105 21.87 0.46 -2.59
CA ILE A 105 21.48 -0.49 -3.62
C ILE A 105 21.84 0.03 -5.01
N PHE A 106 21.54 1.29 -5.31
CA PHE A 106 21.92 1.92 -6.59
C PHE A 106 23.44 1.93 -6.83
N ARG A 107 24.24 2.19 -5.77
CA ARG A 107 25.72 2.15 -5.87
C ARG A 107 26.26 0.73 -6.07
N THR A 108 25.67 -0.27 -5.41
CA THR A 108 26.17 -1.64 -5.37
C THR A 108 25.79 -2.43 -6.62
N TRP A 109 24.53 -2.27 -7.10
CA TRP A 109 23.96 -3.09 -8.17
C TRP A 109 23.80 -2.35 -9.49
N GLY A 110 24.12 -1.05 -9.50
CA GLY A 110 23.95 -0.17 -10.64
C GLY A 110 22.53 0.35 -10.83
N GLU A 111 22.41 1.45 -11.57
CA GLU A 111 21.13 2.15 -11.74
C GLU A 111 20.10 1.28 -12.47
N GLU A 112 20.49 0.59 -13.52
CA GLU A 112 19.58 -0.19 -14.36
C GLU A 112 18.91 -1.33 -13.59
N ALA A 113 19.69 -2.19 -12.90
CA ALA A 113 19.13 -3.29 -12.10
C ALA A 113 18.25 -2.76 -10.96
N SER A 114 18.73 -1.76 -10.23
CA SER A 114 18.00 -1.15 -9.12
C SER A 114 16.68 -0.53 -9.57
N ARG A 115 16.66 0.11 -10.75
CA ARG A 115 15.46 0.72 -11.32
C ARG A 115 14.43 -0.34 -11.72
N ARG A 116 14.87 -1.46 -12.34
CA ARG A 116 13.97 -2.59 -12.65
C ARG A 116 13.31 -3.14 -11.39
N TRP A 117 14.04 -3.33 -10.31
CA TRP A 117 13.49 -3.80 -9.03
C TRP A 117 12.61 -2.77 -8.32
N TRP A 118 12.86 -1.48 -8.50
CA TRP A 118 12.11 -0.43 -7.84
C TRP A 118 10.84 -0.04 -8.61
N ARG A 119 10.93 0.06 -9.92
CA ARG A 119 9.84 0.59 -10.77
C ARG A 119 9.27 -0.40 -11.77
N GLY A 120 10.03 -1.42 -12.12
CA GLY A 120 9.66 -2.38 -13.17
C GLY A 120 8.45 -3.22 -12.79
N TYR A 121 7.71 -3.64 -13.81
CA TYR A 121 6.48 -4.40 -13.65
C TYR A 121 6.74 -5.91 -13.50
N PHE A 122 7.70 -6.49 -14.25
CA PHE A 122 7.85 -7.94 -14.38
C PHE A 122 8.89 -8.54 -13.44
N GLU A 123 9.95 -7.83 -13.12
CA GLU A 123 11.12 -8.36 -12.43
C GLU A 123 11.01 -8.14 -10.90
N PRO A 124 10.96 -9.21 -10.09
CA PRO A 124 11.01 -9.07 -8.65
C PRO A 124 12.42 -8.75 -8.17
N PRO A 125 12.60 -8.09 -7.03
CA PRO A 125 13.89 -8.02 -6.34
C PRO A 125 14.40 -9.42 -5.95
N PRO A 126 15.69 -9.58 -5.60
CA PRO A 126 16.20 -10.83 -5.07
C PRO A 126 15.34 -11.35 -3.92
N PRO A 127 14.94 -12.65 -3.94
CA PRO A 127 14.08 -13.19 -2.91
C PRO A 127 14.82 -13.31 -1.57
N LEU A 128 14.06 -13.32 -0.48
CA LEU A 128 14.56 -13.80 0.82
C LEU A 128 14.81 -15.29 0.77
N ASP A 129 15.85 -15.76 1.46
CA ASP A 129 16.03 -17.16 1.73
C ASP A 129 14.87 -17.71 2.57
N HIS A 130 14.61 -19.00 2.43
CA HIS A 130 13.47 -19.65 3.08
C HIS A 130 13.55 -19.57 4.63
N ASP A 131 14.73 -19.55 5.19
CA ASP A 131 15.05 -19.48 6.61
C ASP A 131 15.46 -18.06 7.09
N ASP A 132 15.40 -17.06 6.21
CA ASP A 132 15.61 -15.66 6.61
C ASP A 132 14.54 -15.24 7.62
N PRO A 133 14.92 -14.73 8.81
CA PRO A 133 13.97 -14.35 9.85
C PRO A 133 13.00 -13.23 9.44
N ARG A 134 13.28 -12.49 8.37
CA ARG A 134 12.40 -11.47 7.79
C ARG A 134 11.32 -12.07 6.89
N HIS A 135 11.38 -13.39 6.59
CA HIS A 135 10.37 -14.03 5.74
C HIS A 135 9.01 -14.02 6.46
N PRO A 136 7.91 -13.65 5.77
CA PRO A 136 6.57 -13.54 6.37
C PRO A 136 6.08 -14.79 7.12
N ARG A 137 6.61 -15.97 6.82
CA ARG A 137 6.28 -17.23 7.53
C ARG A 137 6.59 -17.20 9.03
N PHE A 138 7.54 -16.34 9.45
CA PHE A 138 7.94 -16.21 10.84
C PHE A 138 7.20 -15.07 11.55
N ASP A 139 6.42 -14.28 10.82
CA ASP A 139 5.64 -13.19 11.40
C ASP A 139 4.26 -13.68 11.82
N PRO A 140 3.90 -13.59 13.13
CA PRO A 140 2.59 -13.98 13.64
C PRO A 140 1.40 -13.31 12.93
N LEU A 141 1.62 -12.13 12.35
CA LEU A 141 0.60 -11.39 11.59
C LEU A 141 0.05 -12.20 10.40
N TYR A 142 0.86 -13.11 9.86
CA TYR A 142 0.53 -13.92 8.69
C TYR A 142 0.35 -15.40 9.00
N ALA A 143 0.36 -15.81 10.29
CA ALA A 143 0.30 -17.21 10.69
C ALA A 143 -0.95 -17.98 10.20
N ALA A 144 -2.04 -17.27 9.92
CA ALA A 144 -3.27 -17.86 9.42
C ALA A 144 -3.32 -18.01 7.89
N LEU A 145 -2.29 -17.54 7.17
CA LEU A 145 -2.25 -17.62 5.71
C LEU A 145 -1.67 -18.96 5.24
N ASP A 146 -2.14 -19.40 4.07
CA ASP A 146 -1.51 -20.52 3.38
C ASP A 146 -0.04 -20.18 3.05
N PRO A 147 0.93 -21.04 3.37
CA PRO A 147 2.35 -20.80 3.07
C PRO A 147 2.64 -20.44 1.60
N LYS A 148 1.82 -20.91 0.66
CA LYS A 148 1.93 -20.57 -0.77
C LYS A 148 1.61 -19.10 -1.08
N ASP A 149 0.86 -18.42 -0.21
CA ASP A 149 0.46 -17.02 -0.35
C ASP A 149 1.50 -16.07 0.29
N LEU A 150 2.55 -16.61 0.94
CA LEU A 150 3.60 -15.84 1.60
C LEU A 150 4.76 -15.59 0.62
N PRO A 151 4.94 -14.34 0.13
CA PRO A 151 5.97 -14.06 -0.86
C PRO A 151 7.37 -14.01 -0.22
N ALA A 152 8.36 -14.59 -0.89
CA ALA A 152 9.76 -14.30 -0.62
C ALA A 152 10.24 -13.01 -1.33
N SER A 153 9.55 -12.60 -2.39
CA SER A 153 9.70 -11.35 -3.14
C SER A 153 8.52 -11.17 -4.09
N GLU A 154 8.23 -9.93 -4.50
CA GLU A 154 7.18 -9.62 -5.48
C GLU A 154 7.68 -8.64 -6.54
N SER A 155 7.40 -8.94 -7.81
CA SER A 155 7.31 -7.92 -8.86
C SER A 155 6.05 -7.07 -8.66
N LEU A 156 5.91 -5.96 -9.41
CA LEU A 156 4.67 -5.19 -9.38
C LEU A 156 3.49 -6.03 -9.91
N ARG A 157 3.74 -6.90 -10.90
CA ARG A 157 2.75 -7.85 -11.41
C ARG A 157 2.25 -8.81 -10.33
N ASP A 158 3.14 -9.35 -9.50
CA ASP A 158 2.75 -10.27 -8.43
C ASP A 158 1.95 -9.55 -7.35
N CYS A 159 2.37 -8.34 -6.96
CA CYS A 159 1.62 -7.47 -6.06
C CYS A 159 0.21 -7.17 -6.61
N GLN A 160 0.08 -6.82 -7.89
CA GLN A 160 -1.21 -6.60 -8.54
C GLN A 160 -2.06 -7.88 -8.53
N ARG A 161 -1.50 -9.04 -8.91
CA ARG A 161 -2.21 -10.34 -8.92
C ARG A 161 -2.73 -10.71 -7.54
N ARG A 162 -2.02 -10.39 -6.47
CA ARG A 162 -2.45 -10.59 -5.09
C ARG A 162 -3.58 -9.63 -4.69
N THR A 163 -3.54 -8.40 -5.18
CA THR A 163 -4.49 -7.34 -4.83
C THR A 163 -5.84 -7.50 -5.57
N LEU A 164 -5.82 -7.88 -6.84
CA LEU A 164 -7.02 -7.93 -7.70
C LEU A 164 -8.14 -8.85 -7.20
N PRO A 165 -7.92 -10.02 -6.59
CA PRO A 165 -9.00 -10.79 -5.98
C PRO A 165 -9.79 -9.98 -4.93
N TYR A 166 -9.08 -9.22 -4.06
CA TYR A 166 -9.76 -8.37 -3.08
C TYR A 166 -10.55 -7.23 -3.75
N TRP A 167 -10.01 -6.65 -4.81
CA TRP A 167 -10.71 -5.67 -5.62
C TRP A 167 -12.03 -6.24 -6.17
N HIS A 168 -11.98 -7.38 -6.85
CA HIS A 168 -13.15 -7.94 -7.52
C HIS A 168 -14.17 -8.55 -6.57
N GLU A 169 -13.73 -9.21 -5.50
CA GLU A 169 -14.58 -9.98 -4.60
C GLU A 169 -15.13 -9.13 -3.44
N VAL A 170 -14.43 -8.06 -3.06
CA VAL A 170 -14.79 -7.25 -1.91
C VAL A 170 -15.13 -5.81 -2.29
N LEU A 171 -14.22 -5.07 -2.93
CA LEU A 171 -14.41 -3.64 -3.17
C LEU A 171 -15.48 -3.37 -4.23
N VAL A 172 -15.43 -4.07 -5.37
CA VAL A 172 -16.40 -3.87 -6.47
C VAL A 172 -17.85 -4.14 -6.04
N PRO A 173 -18.19 -5.23 -5.32
CA PRO A 173 -19.55 -5.44 -4.83
C PRO A 173 -20.04 -4.31 -3.92
N ARG A 174 -19.18 -3.77 -3.05
CA ARG A 174 -19.53 -2.65 -2.17
C ARG A 174 -19.80 -1.35 -2.95
N LEU A 175 -18.92 -1.04 -3.91
CA LEU A 175 -19.11 0.11 -4.81
C LEU A 175 -20.41 -0.01 -5.61
N ARG A 176 -20.71 -1.21 -6.13
CA ARG A 176 -21.98 -1.48 -6.85
C ARG A 176 -23.21 -1.36 -5.95
N ALA A 177 -23.05 -1.62 -4.65
CA ALA A 177 -24.10 -1.39 -3.65
C ALA A 177 -24.22 0.08 -3.23
N GLY A 178 -23.48 0.99 -3.87
CA GLY A 178 -23.53 2.43 -3.60
C GLY A 178 -22.74 2.86 -2.37
N ARG A 179 -21.84 2.03 -1.85
CA ARG A 179 -20.97 2.40 -0.72
C ARG A 179 -19.83 3.31 -1.17
N ARG A 180 -19.52 4.30 -0.34
CA ARG A 180 -18.38 5.21 -0.51
C ARG A 180 -17.19 4.64 0.23
N LEU A 181 -16.14 4.28 -0.51
CA LEU A 181 -14.98 3.59 0.03
C LEU A 181 -13.75 4.48 0.07
N LEU A 182 -13.03 4.43 1.18
CA LEU A 182 -11.65 4.89 1.29
C LEU A 182 -10.73 3.66 1.31
N VAL A 183 -9.79 3.58 0.38
CA VAL A 183 -8.77 2.52 0.37
C VAL A 183 -7.42 3.14 0.71
N VAL A 184 -6.90 2.82 1.90
CA VAL A 184 -5.60 3.31 2.37
C VAL A 184 -4.57 2.20 2.23
N SER A 185 -3.57 2.42 1.37
CA SER A 185 -2.59 1.39 1.04
C SER A 185 -1.21 2.00 0.74
N HIS A 186 -0.44 1.39 -0.14
CA HIS A 186 0.98 1.67 -0.37
C HIS A 186 1.23 2.01 -1.83
N GLY A 187 2.38 2.63 -2.10
CA GLY A 187 2.72 3.13 -3.42
C GLY A 187 2.56 2.10 -4.54
N ASN A 188 3.19 0.92 -4.43
CA ASN A 188 3.10 -0.07 -5.51
C ASN A 188 1.75 -0.77 -5.59
N THR A 189 1.10 -1.03 -4.45
CA THR A 189 -0.23 -1.63 -4.43
C THR A 189 -1.25 -0.72 -5.12
N LEU A 190 -1.21 0.58 -4.81
CA LEU A 190 -2.06 1.57 -5.48
C LEU A 190 -1.71 1.72 -6.96
N ARG A 191 -0.41 1.71 -7.32
CA ARG A 191 0.01 1.70 -8.73
C ARG A 191 -0.57 0.50 -9.48
N GLY A 192 -0.55 -0.69 -8.86
CA GLY A 192 -1.16 -1.90 -9.44
C GLY A 192 -2.68 -1.76 -9.63
N LEU A 193 -3.38 -1.14 -8.67
CA LEU A 193 -4.82 -0.85 -8.81
C LEU A 193 -5.10 0.19 -9.90
N VAL A 194 -4.39 1.31 -9.92
CA VAL A 194 -4.53 2.35 -10.94
C VAL A 194 -4.27 1.78 -12.34
N MET A 195 -3.20 0.96 -12.48
CA MET A 195 -2.92 0.28 -13.74
C MET A 195 -4.12 -0.56 -14.22
N HIS A 196 -4.77 -1.29 -13.31
CA HIS A 196 -5.95 -2.09 -13.64
C HIS A 196 -7.16 -1.22 -14.00
N LEU A 197 -7.41 -0.17 -13.22
CA LEU A 197 -8.58 0.71 -13.41
C LEU A 197 -8.51 1.52 -14.71
N ASP A 198 -7.33 2.02 -15.03
CA ASP A 198 -7.12 2.90 -16.20
C ASP A 198 -6.63 2.14 -17.43
N GLY A 199 -6.46 0.80 -17.34
CA GLY A 199 -6.00 -0.03 -18.46
C GLY A 199 -4.59 0.33 -18.94
N LEU A 200 -3.69 0.74 -18.03
CA LEU A 200 -2.35 1.20 -18.38
C LEU A 200 -1.43 0.05 -18.77
N SER A 201 -0.54 0.30 -19.74
CA SER A 201 0.54 -0.63 -20.07
C SER A 201 1.62 -0.61 -18.96
N PRO A 202 2.47 -1.67 -18.85
CA PRO A 202 3.61 -1.69 -17.94
C PRO A 202 4.51 -0.46 -18.08
N GLU A 203 4.78 0.00 -19.30
CA GLU A 203 5.63 1.16 -19.58
C GLU A 203 4.97 2.48 -19.14
N ALA A 204 3.66 2.60 -19.31
CA ALA A 204 2.90 3.76 -18.82
C ALA A 204 2.89 3.80 -17.30
N MET A 205 2.75 2.62 -16.65
CA MET A 205 2.74 2.50 -15.19
C MET A 205 4.06 2.92 -14.54
N GLU A 206 5.20 2.74 -15.19
CA GLU A 206 6.49 3.17 -14.66
C GLU A 206 6.58 4.68 -14.36
N ARG A 207 5.77 5.48 -15.07
CA ARG A 207 5.72 6.94 -14.97
C ARG A 207 4.68 7.44 -13.96
N VAL A 208 3.81 6.57 -13.45
CA VAL A 208 2.78 6.97 -12.49
C VAL A 208 3.39 7.15 -11.11
N GLU A 209 3.23 8.33 -10.55
CA GLU A 209 3.55 8.68 -9.16
C GLU A 209 2.28 8.58 -8.30
N ILE A 210 2.45 8.05 -7.08
CA ILE A 210 1.39 7.91 -6.07
C ILE A 210 1.86 8.61 -4.79
#